data_9cfb7c30673aae8c5c1f4ba5835a06a9
#
_entry.id   9cfb7c30673aae8c5c1f4ba5835a06a9
#
_cell.length_a   1.000
_cell.length_b   1.000
_cell.length_c   1.000
_cell.angle_alpha   90.00
_cell.angle_beta   90.00
_cell.angle_gamma   90.00
#
_symmetry.space_group_name_H-M   'P 1'
#
loop_
_entity.id
_entity.type
_entity.pdbx_description
1 polymer ?
#
loop_
_entity_poly.entity_id
_entity_poly.type
_entity_poly.pdbx_seq_one_letter_code
_entity_poly.pdbx_strand_id
1 'polypeptide(L)'
;HERLVGSEMCIRDSCYPSLIVVGQMMHAITSGKYDINKLALIMTQTGGGCRATNYVGFIRRALAKAGYPQIPVIALSVQGFENNSGFVWNMKTVKCAMQALAIGDLFMRVVYQTRPYEKVKGSVNKLHRKWEHAAIRCMENGGRGFSKLVHDIVKDFDNVPLNENIKKPRVGIVGEILVKFLPSANNHLVELLEAEGAEAVMPDLLDFFQYCFYNNNYKYEYLGKTKKSARNGNLGIAALEALRHPVVSALKKSKRLHPPVHI
;
A
#
# COMPACT_ATOMS: atom_id res chain seq x y z
N HIS A 1 37.03 -8.80 -9.68
CA HIS A 1 36.37 -8.42 -10.94
C HIS A 1 34.98 -9.07 -11.07
N GLU A 2 34.89 -10.39 -10.91
CA GLU A 2 33.57 -11.09 -10.98
C GLU A 2 32.57 -10.65 -9.92
N ARG A 3 33.01 -10.27 -8.72
CA ARG A 3 32.14 -9.71 -7.68
C ARG A 3 31.59 -8.33 -8.05
N LEU A 4 32.43 -7.49 -8.70
CA LEU A 4 32.04 -6.15 -9.16
C LEU A 4 31.07 -6.25 -10.35
N VAL A 5 31.35 -7.11 -11.31
CA VAL A 5 30.47 -7.34 -12.46
C VAL A 5 29.11 -7.89 -12.02
N GLY A 6 29.08 -8.82 -11.07
CA GLY A 6 27.82 -9.34 -10.51
C GLY A 6 27.01 -8.28 -9.74
N SER A 7 27.67 -7.40 -8.99
CA SER A 7 27.02 -6.29 -8.29
C SER A 7 26.61 -5.17 -9.25
N GLU A 8 27.41 -4.85 -10.25
CA GLU A 8 27.08 -3.88 -11.29
C GLU A 8 25.90 -4.33 -12.16
N MET A 9 25.83 -5.61 -12.55
CA MET A 9 24.65 -6.15 -13.24
C MET A 9 23.41 -6.08 -12.37
N CYS A 10 23.50 -6.38 -11.06
CA CYS A 10 22.37 -6.23 -10.16
C CYS A 10 21.91 -4.77 -10.03
N ILE A 11 22.82 -3.81 -10.02
CA ILE A 11 22.49 -2.38 -9.89
C ILE A 11 21.96 -1.80 -11.21
N ARG A 12 22.57 -2.16 -12.35
CA ARG A 12 22.19 -1.64 -13.66
C ARG A 12 20.94 -2.28 -14.25
N ASP A 13 20.73 -3.59 -14.02
CA ASP A 13 19.68 -4.36 -14.67
C ASP A 13 18.48 -4.64 -13.77
N SER A 14 18.55 -4.29 -12.48
CA SER A 14 17.43 -4.42 -11.56
C SER A 14 16.63 -3.12 -11.48
N CYS A 15 15.31 -3.24 -11.41
CA CYS A 15 14.48 -2.05 -11.19
C CYS A 15 14.72 -1.49 -9.78
N TYR A 16 14.69 -0.17 -9.66
CA TYR A 16 14.93 0.54 -8.39
C TYR A 16 14.09 0.01 -7.21
N PRO A 17 12.77 -0.26 -7.36
CA PRO A 17 11.99 -0.88 -6.30
C PRO A 17 12.55 -2.22 -5.79
N SER A 18 13.09 -3.06 -6.66
CA SER A 18 13.67 -4.34 -6.22
C SER A 18 14.90 -4.16 -5.36
N LEU A 19 15.73 -3.17 -5.65
CA LEU A 19 16.93 -2.84 -4.86
C LEU A 19 16.52 -2.36 -3.46
N ILE A 20 15.52 -1.48 -3.37
CA ILE A 20 15.01 -0.98 -2.09
C ILE A 20 14.43 -2.12 -1.26
N VAL A 21 13.55 -2.94 -1.82
CA VAL A 21 12.91 -4.05 -1.10
C VAL A 21 13.94 -5.04 -0.58
N VAL A 22 14.87 -5.49 -1.43
CA VAL A 22 15.93 -6.41 -1.03
C VAL A 22 16.82 -5.75 0.03
N GLY A 23 17.21 -4.50 -0.16
CA GLY A 23 18.03 -3.75 0.79
C GLY A 23 17.37 -3.59 2.16
N GLN A 24 16.08 -3.27 2.23
CA GLN A 24 15.34 -3.16 3.48
C GLN A 24 15.24 -4.50 4.22
N MET A 25 14.96 -5.60 3.50
CA MET A 25 14.91 -6.93 4.10
C MET A 25 16.27 -7.38 4.60
N MET A 26 17.33 -7.15 3.84
CA MET A 26 18.69 -7.45 4.27
C MET A 26 19.11 -6.60 5.47
N HIS A 27 18.77 -5.31 5.48
CA HIS A 27 19.02 -4.44 6.64
C HIS A 27 18.30 -4.93 7.90
N ALA A 28 17.04 -5.35 7.79
CA ALA A 28 16.31 -5.91 8.93
C ALA A 28 17.03 -7.13 9.52
N ILE A 29 17.53 -8.04 8.68
CA ILE A 29 18.26 -9.25 9.09
C ILE A 29 19.58 -8.90 9.75
N THR A 30 20.36 -8.00 9.15
CA THR A 30 21.71 -7.64 9.62
C THR A 30 21.70 -6.63 10.78
N SER A 31 20.56 -6.02 11.10
CA SER A 31 20.42 -5.01 12.15
C SER A 31 20.61 -5.55 13.58
N GLY A 32 20.56 -6.86 13.76
CA GLY A 32 20.60 -7.51 15.09
C GLY A 32 19.34 -7.29 15.95
N LYS A 33 18.29 -6.62 15.39
CA LYS A 33 17.05 -6.35 16.13
C LYS A 33 16.10 -7.56 16.20
N TYR A 34 16.30 -8.53 15.35
CA TYR A 34 15.42 -9.70 15.22
C TYR A 34 16.20 -10.99 15.40
N ASP A 35 15.58 -11.96 16.05
CA ASP A 35 16.12 -13.31 16.12
C ASP A 35 15.96 -13.99 14.75
N ILE A 36 17.07 -14.19 14.05
CA ILE A 36 17.13 -14.78 12.71
C ILE A 36 16.56 -16.20 12.64
N ASN A 37 16.54 -16.92 13.77
CA ASN A 37 15.99 -18.28 13.85
C ASN A 37 14.45 -18.28 13.96
N LYS A 38 13.85 -17.14 14.26
CA LYS A 38 12.39 -16.95 14.39
C LYS A 38 11.83 -15.99 13.33
N LEU A 39 12.63 -15.64 12.33
CA LEU A 39 12.29 -14.69 11.30
C LEU A 39 11.86 -15.40 10.03
N ALA A 40 10.79 -14.90 9.42
CA ALA A 40 10.37 -15.22 8.04
C ALA A 40 10.14 -13.93 7.27
N LEU A 41 10.50 -13.91 6.00
CA LEU A 41 10.22 -12.78 5.11
C LEU A 41 8.96 -13.06 4.31
N ILE A 42 8.15 -12.04 4.09
CA ILE A 42 6.93 -12.13 3.27
C ILE A 42 7.04 -11.13 2.13
N MET A 43 6.77 -11.58 0.91
CA MET A 43 6.75 -10.72 -0.27
C MET A 43 5.59 -11.07 -1.20
N THR A 44 4.94 -10.04 -1.73
CA THR A 44 3.90 -10.22 -2.74
C THR A 44 4.52 -10.61 -4.09
N GLN A 45 3.85 -11.50 -4.83
CA GLN A 45 4.25 -11.92 -6.16
C GLN A 45 3.10 -11.65 -7.14
N THR A 46 3.30 -10.70 -8.05
CA THR A 46 2.21 -10.18 -8.90
C THR A 46 1.82 -11.09 -10.06
N GLY A 47 2.74 -11.93 -10.54
CA GLY A 47 2.49 -12.86 -11.64
C GLY A 47 2.31 -12.23 -13.02
N GLY A 48 2.61 -10.94 -13.16
CA GLY A 48 2.56 -10.22 -14.43
C GLY A 48 3.91 -10.13 -15.14
N GLY A 49 3.98 -9.39 -16.24
CA GLY A 49 5.22 -9.11 -16.98
C GLY A 49 6.17 -8.14 -16.27
N CYS A 50 5.89 -7.76 -15.04
CA CYS A 50 6.71 -6.89 -14.21
C CYS A 50 7.78 -7.69 -13.46
N ARG A 51 8.95 -7.09 -13.23
CA ARG A 51 10.02 -7.70 -12.40
C ARG A 51 9.62 -7.95 -10.95
N ALA A 52 8.58 -7.29 -10.45
CA ALA A 52 7.97 -7.57 -9.14
C ALA A 52 7.56 -9.04 -8.95
N THR A 53 7.27 -9.76 -10.04
CA THR A 53 7.02 -11.20 -10.02
C THR A 53 8.23 -11.99 -9.50
N ASN A 54 9.44 -11.47 -9.66
CA ASN A 54 10.69 -12.16 -9.29
C ASN A 54 11.37 -11.60 -8.02
N TYR A 55 10.74 -10.71 -7.27
CA TYR A 55 11.34 -10.17 -6.04
C TYR A 55 11.64 -11.27 -5.02
N VAL A 56 10.79 -12.27 -4.90
CA VAL A 56 11.02 -13.46 -4.06
C VAL A 56 12.33 -14.16 -4.43
N GLY A 57 12.58 -14.36 -5.73
CA GLY A 57 13.82 -14.95 -6.21
C GLY A 57 15.05 -14.09 -5.91
N PHE A 58 14.96 -12.78 -6.02
CA PHE A 58 16.05 -11.85 -5.67
C PHE A 58 16.35 -11.86 -4.17
N ILE A 59 15.31 -11.87 -3.33
CA ILE A 59 15.46 -11.95 -1.86
C ILE A 59 16.15 -13.27 -1.49
N ARG A 60 15.69 -14.41 -1.99
CA ARG A 60 16.31 -15.73 -1.75
C ARG A 60 17.77 -15.77 -2.15
N ARG A 61 18.10 -15.19 -3.31
CA ARG A 61 19.50 -15.10 -3.79
C ARG A 61 20.34 -14.19 -2.89
N ALA A 62 19.80 -13.07 -2.44
CA ALA A 62 20.48 -12.16 -1.53
C ALA A 62 20.75 -12.83 -0.18
N LEU A 63 19.77 -13.54 0.38
CA LEU A 63 19.91 -14.33 1.60
C LEU A 63 21.01 -15.39 1.48
N ALA A 64 21.01 -16.17 0.40
CA ALA A 64 22.03 -17.20 0.19
C ALA A 64 23.43 -16.60 0.09
N LYS A 65 23.60 -15.48 -0.63
CA LYS A 65 24.89 -14.78 -0.75
C LYS A 65 25.36 -14.16 0.56
N ALA A 66 24.44 -13.75 1.43
CA ALA A 66 24.75 -13.14 2.72
C ALA A 66 24.94 -14.17 3.87
N GLY A 67 24.80 -15.47 3.57
CA GLY A 67 24.98 -16.53 4.57
C GLY A 67 23.74 -16.87 5.40
N TYR A 68 22.54 -16.45 4.95
CA TYR A 68 21.26 -16.69 5.62
C TYR A 68 20.26 -17.53 4.80
N PRO A 69 20.69 -18.64 4.13
CA PRO A 69 19.82 -19.43 3.27
C PRO A 69 18.65 -20.11 4.02
N GLN A 70 18.79 -20.25 5.36
CA GLN A 70 17.79 -20.88 6.23
C GLN A 70 16.55 -20.00 6.47
N ILE A 71 16.62 -18.69 6.22
CA ILE A 71 15.48 -17.78 6.46
C ILE A 71 14.42 -18.03 5.39
N PRO A 72 13.19 -18.45 5.76
CA PRO A 72 12.15 -18.72 4.79
C PRO A 72 11.61 -17.42 4.18
N VAL A 73 11.36 -17.46 2.87
CA VAL A 73 10.69 -16.37 2.13
C VAL A 73 9.35 -16.85 1.63
N ILE A 74 8.29 -16.31 2.21
CA ILE A 74 6.90 -16.62 1.88
C ILE A 74 6.46 -15.74 0.70
N ALA A 75 6.12 -16.39 -0.41
CA ALA A 75 5.57 -15.72 -1.58
C ALA A 75 4.04 -15.60 -1.46
N LEU A 76 3.53 -14.39 -1.38
CA LEU A 76 2.09 -14.14 -1.45
C LEU A 76 1.66 -13.98 -2.91
N SER A 77 1.27 -15.07 -3.54
CA SER A 77 0.83 -15.07 -4.93
C SER A 77 -0.66 -15.32 -5.04
N VAL A 78 -1.37 -14.38 -5.65
CA VAL A 78 -2.80 -14.54 -5.99
C VAL A 78 -2.99 -15.57 -7.11
N GLN A 79 -1.95 -15.83 -7.91
CA GLN A 79 -1.99 -16.76 -9.05
C GLN A 79 -1.52 -18.18 -8.69
N GLY A 80 -1.18 -18.44 -7.43
CA GLY A 80 -0.81 -19.77 -6.97
C GLY A 80 0.54 -20.28 -7.50
N PHE A 81 1.50 -19.39 -7.80
CA PHE A 81 2.83 -19.80 -8.28
C PHE A 81 3.65 -20.58 -7.25
N GLU A 82 3.39 -20.36 -5.96
CA GLU A 82 4.04 -21.08 -4.88
C GLU A 82 3.02 -21.47 -3.79
N ASN A 83 3.13 -22.70 -3.31
CA ASN A 83 2.41 -23.18 -2.13
C ASN A 83 3.33 -23.00 -0.92
N ASN A 84 2.94 -22.14 0.01
CA ASN A 84 3.70 -21.94 1.24
C ASN A 84 3.12 -22.83 2.34
N SER A 85 3.92 -23.79 2.83
CA SER A 85 3.56 -24.56 4.01
C SER A 85 3.49 -23.64 5.23
N GLY A 86 2.36 -23.64 5.94
CA GLY A 86 2.19 -22.87 7.18
C GLY A 86 1.52 -21.50 7.05
N PHE A 87 1.25 -21.01 5.83
CA PHE A 87 0.48 -19.80 5.62
C PHE A 87 -0.75 -20.09 4.74
N VAL A 88 -1.93 -20.07 5.34
CA VAL A 88 -3.20 -20.34 4.65
C VAL A 88 -4.02 -19.06 4.55
N TRP A 89 -4.33 -18.65 3.33
CA TRP A 89 -5.29 -17.60 3.05
C TRP A 89 -6.72 -18.13 3.32
N ASN A 90 -7.38 -17.57 4.30
CA ASN A 90 -8.81 -17.75 4.46
C ASN A 90 -9.56 -16.45 4.11
N MET A 91 -10.82 -16.55 3.76
CA MET A 91 -11.63 -15.40 3.34
C MET A 91 -11.73 -14.32 4.42
N LYS A 92 -11.66 -14.71 5.71
CA LYS A 92 -11.66 -13.76 6.82
C LYS A 92 -10.38 -12.94 6.87
N THR A 93 -9.22 -13.58 6.69
CA THR A 93 -7.91 -12.90 6.63
C THR A 93 -7.84 -11.97 5.42
N VAL A 94 -8.29 -12.42 4.24
CA VAL A 94 -8.32 -11.58 3.03
C VAL A 94 -9.20 -10.35 3.24
N LYS A 95 -10.41 -10.53 3.76
CA LYS A 95 -11.31 -9.42 4.08
C LYS A 95 -10.66 -8.43 5.03
N CYS A 96 -10.05 -8.92 6.12
CA CYS A 96 -9.39 -8.07 7.12
C CYS A 96 -8.21 -7.29 6.52
N ALA A 97 -7.38 -7.94 5.70
CA ALA A 97 -6.28 -7.30 5.00
C ALA A 97 -6.76 -6.20 4.04
N MET A 98 -7.82 -6.45 3.30
CA MET A 98 -8.42 -5.44 2.41
C MET A 98 -9.06 -4.28 3.17
N GLN A 99 -9.67 -4.53 4.34
CA GLN A 99 -10.19 -3.47 5.21
C GLN A 99 -9.04 -2.63 5.79
N ALA A 100 -7.94 -3.26 6.20
CA ALA A 100 -6.74 -2.54 6.66
C ALA A 100 -6.18 -1.64 5.56
N LEU A 101 -6.14 -2.12 4.32
CA LEU A 101 -5.72 -1.33 3.17
C LEU A 101 -6.64 -0.11 2.94
N ALA A 102 -7.96 -0.32 3.02
CA ALA A 102 -8.93 0.77 2.87
C ALA A 102 -8.80 1.83 3.99
N ILE A 103 -8.43 1.43 5.22
CA ILE A 103 -8.12 2.37 6.31
C ILE A 103 -6.80 3.12 6.03
N GLY A 104 -5.79 2.44 5.50
CA GLY A 104 -4.52 3.08 5.10
C GLY A 104 -4.75 4.18 4.07
N ASP A 105 -5.52 3.90 3.02
CA ASP A 105 -5.91 4.88 2.00
C ASP A 105 -6.72 6.03 2.62
N LEU A 106 -7.65 5.72 3.53
CA LEU A 106 -8.41 6.74 4.25
C LEU A 106 -7.49 7.66 5.06
N PHE A 107 -6.57 7.11 5.86
CA PHE A 107 -5.63 7.90 6.65
C PHE A 107 -4.76 8.80 5.77
N MET A 108 -4.18 8.25 4.72
CA MET A 108 -3.41 9.04 3.76
C MET A 108 -4.23 10.24 3.26
N ARG A 109 -5.46 9.99 2.84
CA ARG A 109 -6.36 11.00 2.29
C ARG A 109 -6.75 12.07 3.32
N VAL A 110 -7.22 11.69 4.50
CA VAL A 110 -7.67 12.66 5.50
C VAL A 110 -6.51 13.46 6.10
N VAL A 111 -5.33 12.84 6.27
CA VAL A 111 -4.13 13.52 6.77
C VAL A 111 -3.63 14.54 5.75
N TYR A 112 -3.49 14.18 4.48
CA TYR A 112 -2.95 15.08 3.46
C TYR A 112 -3.89 16.24 3.14
N GLN A 113 -5.21 16.05 3.32
CA GLN A 113 -6.20 17.12 3.13
C GLN A 113 -6.35 18.04 4.35
N THR A 114 -5.88 17.66 5.55
CA THR A 114 -6.06 18.44 6.78
C THR A 114 -4.76 19.00 7.34
N ARG A 115 -3.67 18.22 7.31
CA ARG A 115 -2.38 18.62 7.92
C ARG A 115 -1.81 19.94 7.38
N PRO A 116 -1.85 20.24 6.06
CA PRO A 116 -1.36 21.49 5.52
C PRO A 116 -2.10 22.73 6.06
N TYR A 117 -3.32 22.55 6.56
CA TYR A 117 -4.22 23.63 7.01
C TYR A 117 -4.42 23.69 8.52
N GLU A 118 -3.79 22.82 9.32
CA GLU A 118 -3.99 22.75 10.76
C GLU A 118 -3.66 24.08 11.46
N LYS A 119 -4.53 24.54 12.37
CA LYS A 119 -4.27 25.75 13.21
C LYS A 119 -3.23 25.48 14.28
N VAL A 120 -3.21 24.28 14.83
CA VAL A 120 -2.28 23.86 15.86
C VAL A 120 -1.36 22.81 15.27
N LYS A 121 -0.11 23.15 15.05
CA LYS A 121 0.89 22.29 14.42
C LYS A 121 1.00 20.96 15.17
N GLY A 122 0.87 19.85 14.43
CA GLY A 122 0.95 18.48 14.98
C GLY A 122 -0.37 17.92 15.50
N SER A 123 -1.46 18.70 15.51
CA SER A 123 -2.78 18.23 15.96
C SER A 123 -3.30 17.08 15.08
N VAL A 124 -3.12 17.19 13.77
CA VAL A 124 -3.51 16.17 12.79
C VAL A 124 -2.70 14.88 12.99
N ASN A 125 -1.39 14.98 13.19
CA ASN A 125 -0.56 13.81 13.45
C ASN A 125 -0.91 13.12 14.79
N LYS A 126 -1.28 13.89 15.82
CA LYS A 126 -1.76 13.34 17.10
C LYS A 126 -3.08 12.59 16.92
N LEU A 127 -4.00 13.17 16.14
CA LEU A 127 -5.28 12.56 15.82
C LEU A 127 -5.10 11.28 15.00
N HIS A 128 -4.19 11.29 14.01
CA HIS A 128 -3.84 10.12 13.23
C HIS A 128 -3.37 8.96 14.12
N ARG A 129 -2.41 9.19 15.02
CA ARG A 129 -1.92 8.15 15.94
C ARG A 129 -3.02 7.57 16.83
N LYS A 130 -3.93 8.42 17.34
CA LYS A 130 -5.10 7.95 18.11
C LYS A 130 -5.90 6.92 17.32
N TRP A 131 -6.21 7.25 16.07
CA TRP A 131 -7.04 6.40 15.22
C TRP A 131 -6.29 5.20 14.64
N GLU A 132 -4.99 5.30 14.42
CA GLU A 132 -4.12 4.18 14.06
C GLU A 132 -4.21 3.05 15.09
N HIS A 133 -4.09 3.36 16.38
CA HIS A 133 -4.27 2.37 17.45
C HIS A 133 -5.69 1.77 17.47
N ALA A 134 -6.71 2.57 17.19
CA ALA A 134 -8.08 2.06 17.10
C ALA A 134 -8.28 1.14 15.88
N ALA A 135 -7.66 1.48 14.75
CA ALA A 135 -7.68 0.68 13.54
C ALA A 135 -6.98 -0.67 13.74
N ILE A 136 -5.81 -0.70 14.38
CA ILE A 136 -5.09 -1.93 14.74
C ILE A 136 -6.00 -2.85 15.56
N ARG A 137 -6.61 -2.34 16.66
CA ARG A 137 -7.54 -3.13 17.48
C ARG A 137 -8.75 -3.64 16.70
N CYS A 138 -9.28 -2.85 15.77
CA CYS A 138 -10.36 -3.29 14.90
C CYS A 138 -9.94 -4.47 14.03
N MET A 139 -8.74 -4.42 13.45
CA MET A 139 -8.21 -5.50 12.61
C MET A 139 -7.89 -6.76 13.43
N GLU A 140 -7.32 -6.64 14.61
CA GLU A 140 -7.11 -7.75 15.56
C GLU A 140 -8.42 -8.47 15.89
N ASN A 141 -9.52 -7.72 16.01
CA ASN A 141 -10.87 -8.26 16.18
C ASN A 141 -11.56 -8.74 14.87
N GLY A 142 -10.78 -8.96 13.80
CA GLY A 142 -11.28 -9.44 12.52
C GLY A 142 -12.13 -8.44 11.75
N GLY A 143 -11.87 -7.15 11.92
CA GLY A 143 -12.56 -6.06 11.22
C GLY A 143 -13.98 -5.79 11.70
N ARG A 144 -14.34 -6.25 12.89
CA ARG A 144 -15.64 -5.95 13.49
C ARG A 144 -15.76 -4.46 13.81
N GLY A 145 -16.84 -3.83 13.38
CA GLY A 145 -17.06 -2.40 13.57
C GLY A 145 -16.33 -1.50 12.55
N PHE A 146 -15.76 -2.05 11.49
CA PHE A 146 -15.05 -1.32 10.45
C PHE A 146 -15.83 -0.09 9.93
N SER A 147 -17.11 -0.24 9.57
CA SER A 147 -17.91 0.87 9.05
C SER A 147 -18.06 2.01 10.06
N LYS A 148 -18.30 1.67 11.33
CA LYS A 148 -18.39 2.66 12.41
C LYS A 148 -17.05 3.37 12.59
N LEU A 149 -15.95 2.62 12.66
CA LEU A 149 -14.60 3.16 12.79
C LEU A 149 -14.29 4.18 11.68
N VAL A 150 -14.60 3.84 10.43
CA VAL A 150 -14.38 4.73 9.28
C VAL A 150 -15.18 6.03 9.42
N HIS A 151 -16.45 5.96 9.80
CA HIS A 151 -17.27 7.15 10.00
C HIS A 151 -16.77 8.02 11.16
N ASP A 152 -16.34 7.40 12.25
CA ASP A 152 -15.79 8.12 13.41
C ASP A 152 -14.46 8.81 13.06
N ILE A 153 -13.58 8.17 12.29
CA ILE A 153 -12.34 8.78 11.76
C ILE A 153 -12.68 10.01 10.93
N VAL A 154 -13.52 9.87 9.92
CA VAL A 154 -13.87 10.99 9.02
C VAL A 154 -14.48 12.14 9.81
N LYS A 155 -15.38 11.86 10.75
CA LYS A 155 -16.01 12.87 11.62
C LYS A 155 -14.99 13.62 12.46
N ASP A 156 -14.03 12.92 13.07
CA ASP A 156 -13.01 13.56 13.90
C ASP A 156 -12.08 14.45 13.07
N PHE A 157 -11.66 13.99 11.87
CA PHE A 157 -10.83 14.78 10.96
C PHE A 157 -11.60 15.98 10.38
N ASP A 158 -12.90 15.84 10.13
CA ASP A 158 -13.76 16.94 9.66
C ASP A 158 -13.94 18.04 10.71
N ASN A 159 -13.74 17.72 12.00
CA ASN A 159 -13.83 18.64 13.11
C ASN A 159 -12.47 19.25 13.56
N VAL A 160 -11.36 18.89 12.93
CA VAL A 160 -10.06 19.49 13.26
C VAL A 160 -10.10 21.00 12.97
N PRO A 161 -9.61 21.87 13.88
CA PRO A 161 -9.51 23.30 13.63
C PRO A 161 -8.52 23.60 12.49
N LEU A 162 -9.03 24.07 11.36
CA LEU A 162 -8.26 24.39 10.16
C LEU A 162 -8.29 25.89 9.84
N ASN A 163 -7.26 26.37 9.18
CA ASN A 163 -7.17 27.72 8.61
C ASN A 163 -7.93 27.75 7.26
N GLU A 164 -9.23 28.04 7.30
CA GLU A 164 -10.12 28.00 6.14
C GLU A 164 -9.82 29.08 5.08
N ASN A 165 -9.15 30.17 5.50
CA ASN A 165 -8.79 31.28 4.60
C ASN A 165 -7.55 30.99 3.73
N ILE A 166 -6.83 29.91 3.98
CA ILE A 166 -5.63 29.55 3.25
C ILE A 166 -6.02 28.58 2.14
N LYS A 167 -5.68 28.93 0.89
CA LYS A 167 -5.77 28.01 -0.26
C LYS A 167 -4.36 27.67 -0.70
N LYS A 168 -4.04 26.39 -0.68
CA LYS A 168 -2.75 25.85 -1.13
C LYS A 168 -2.88 25.23 -2.51
N PRO A 169 -1.87 25.31 -3.36
CA PRO A 169 -1.86 24.58 -4.62
C PRO A 169 -1.89 23.07 -4.34
N ARG A 170 -2.70 22.33 -5.10
CA ARG A 170 -2.80 20.88 -5.01
C ARG A 170 -1.85 20.24 -5.99
N VAL A 171 -0.94 19.43 -5.50
CA VAL A 171 0.09 18.75 -6.30
C VAL A 171 -0.12 17.26 -6.30
N GLY A 172 -0.40 16.69 -7.48
CA GLY A 172 -0.59 15.26 -7.67
C GLY A 172 0.74 14.50 -7.65
N ILE A 173 0.86 13.50 -6.79
CA ILE A 173 2.00 12.59 -6.73
C ILE A 173 1.66 11.35 -7.54
N VAL A 174 2.38 11.14 -8.62
CA VAL A 174 2.24 10.00 -9.53
C VAL A 174 3.56 9.27 -9.70
N GLY A 175 3.55 8.07 -10.22
CA GLY A 175 4.75 7.29 -10.49
C GLY A 175 4.63 5.81 -10.13
N GLU A 176 5.76 5.15 -9.98
CA GLU A 176 5.85 3.74 -9.62
C GLU A 176 5.32 3.50 -8.21
N ILE A 177 4.57 2.42 -8.03
CA ILE A 177 3.76 2.17 -6.84
C ILE A 177 4.58 2.13 -5.54
N LEU A 178 5.69 1.39 -5.48
CA LEU A 178 6.51 1.31 -4.27
C LEU A 178 7.14 2.64 -3.94
N VAL A 179 7.75 3.30 -4.94
CA VAL A 179 8.42 4.59 -4.75
C VAL A 179 7.41 5.64 -4.30
N LYS A 180 6.23 5.66 -4.89
CA LYS A 180 5.18 6.62 -4.54
C LYS A 180 4.72 6.49 -3.09
N PHE A 181 4.50 5.28 -2.59
CA PHE A 181 3.96 5.04 -1.25
C PHE A 181 5.03 4.90 -0.15
N LEU A 182 6.31 4.78 -0.49
CA LEU A 182 7.40 4.60 0.47
C LEU A 182 8.18 5.90 0.67
N PRO A 183 8.01 6.62 1.79
CA PRO A 183 8.68 7.92 2.01
C PRO A 183 10.20 7.84 1.90
N SER A 184 10.83 6.78 2.39
CA SER A 184 12.29 6.59 2.28
C SER A 184 12.77 6.39 0.83
N ALA A 185 11.90 5.96 -0.07
CA ALA A 185 12.22 5.79 -1.49
C ALA A 185 12.00 7.05 -2.34
N ASN A 186 11.16 7.98 -1.85
CA ASN A 186 10.81 9.22 -2.54
C ASN A 186 11.32 10.48 -1.85
N ASN A 187 12.29 10.32 -0.93
CA ASN A 187 12.89 11.44 -0.18
C ASN A 187 11.85 12.29 0.59
N HIS A 188 10.85 11.63 1.20
CA HIS A 188 9.80 12.31 1.97
C HIS A 188 9.07 13.41 1.19
N LEU A 189 8.71 13.09 -0.05
CA LEU A 189 8.13 14.03 -1.01
C LEU A 189 6.88 14.74 -0.49
N VAL A 190 6.01 14.05 0.26
CA VAL A 190 4.81 14.67 0.83
C VAL A 190 5.17 15.77 1.83
N GLU A 191 6.09 15.48 2.74
CA GLU A 191 6.56 16.43 3.74
C GLU A 191 7.26 17.63 3.08
N LEU A 192 8.01 17.39 2.02
CA LEU A 192 8.63 18.46 1.24
C LEU A 192 7.58 19.37 0.59
N LEU A 193 6.58 18.80 -0.08
CA LEU A 193 5.50 19.58 -0.70
C LEU A 193 4.72 20.41 0.32
N GLU A 194 4.44 19.83 1.49
CA GLU A 194 3.75 20.56 2.56
C GLU A 194 4.62 21.68 3.14
N ALA A 195 5.92 21.47 3.27
CA ALA A 195 6.88 22.51 3.71
C ALA A 195 6.96 23.66 2.71
N GLU A 196 6.89 23.37 1.41
CA GLU A 196 6.84 24.37 0.33
C GLU A 196 5.44 25.01 0.16
N GLY A 197 4.49 24.67 1.03
CA GLY A 197 3.18 25.30 1.06
C GLY A 197 2.13 24.70 0.13
N ALA A 198 2.32 23.49 -0.36
CA ALA A 198 1.37 22.76 -1.18
C ALA A 198 0.51 21.76 -0.38
N GLU A 199 -0.59 21.30 -0.98
CA GLU A 199 -1.37 20.13 -0.56
C GLU A 199 -0.99 18.94 -1.44
N ALA A 200 -0.47 17.86 -0.86
CA ALA A 200 -0.15 16.66 -1.59
C ALA A 200 -1.43 15.85 -1.90
N VAL A 201 -1.58 15.41 -3.14
CA VAL A 201 -2.70 14.57 -3.59
C VAL A 201 -2.13 13.27 -4.15
N MET A 202 -2.48 12.15 -3.53
CA MET A 202 -2.01 10.83 -3.93
C MET A 202 -3.20 9.91 -4.24
N PRO A 203 -3.19 9.18 -5.36
CA PRO A 203 -4.18 8.14 -5.63
C PRO A 203 -4.15 7.04 -4.58
N ASP A 204 -5.29 6.47 -4.26
CA ASP A 204 -5.41 5.38 -3.31
C ASP A 204 -4.68 4.11 -3.79
N LEU A 205 -4.18 3.30 -2.88
CA LEU A 205 -3.58 2.00 -3.23
C LEU A 205 -4.65 1.02 -3.75
N LEU A 206 -5.88 1.14 -3.26
CA LEU A 206 -7.03 0.38 -3.79
C LEU A 206 -7.31 0.69 -5.26
N ASP A 207 -7.06 1.91 -5.74
CA ASP A 207 -7.21 2.27 -7.16
C ASP A 207 -6.26 1.44 -8.05
N PHE A 208 -5.06 1.13 -7.56
CA PHE A 208 -4.13 0.24 -8.26
C PHE A 208 -4.69 -1.19 -8.41
N PHE A 209 -5.30 -1.74 -7.36
CA PHE A 209 -5.94 -3.06 -7.46
C PHE A 209 -7.14 -3.02 -8.40
N GLN A 210 -7.92 -1.97 -8.36
CA GLN A 210 -9.05 -1.77 -9.29
C GLN A 210 -8.56 -1.73 -10.74
N TYR A 211 -7.50 -0.98 -11.02
CA TYR A 211 -6.83 -0.97 -12.32
C TYR A 211 -6.38 -2.36 -12.77
N CYS A 212 -5.81 -3.17 -11.87
CA CYS A 212 -5.41 -4.55 -12.19
C CYS A 212 -6.61 -5.41 -12.65
N PHE A 213 -7.77 -5.25 -12.02
CA PHE A 213 -9.00 -5.93 -12.45
C PHE A 213 -9.55 -5.38 -13.76
N TYR A 214 -9.51 -4.05 -13.94
CA TYR A 214 -9.95 -3.40 -15.19
C TYR A 214 -9.12 -3.86 -16.39
N ASN A 215 -7.84 -4.13 -16.19
CA ASN A 215 -6.94 -4.64 -17.21
C ASN A 215 -7.39 -6.02 -17.77
N ASN A 216 -8.16 -6.79 -17.02
CA ASN A 216 -8.76 -8.03 -17.53
C ASN A 216 -9.85 -7.77 -18.59
N ASN A 217 -10.61 -6.69 -18.44
CA ASN A 217 -11.61 -6.27 -19.41
C ASN A 217 -10.94 -5.77 -20.69
N TYR A 218 -9.92 -4.90 -20.56
CA TYR A 218 -9.12 -4.44 -21.69
C TYR A 218 -8.49 -5.61 -22.46
N LYS A 219 -7.91 -6.59 -21.75
CA LYS A 219 -7.32 -7.77 -22.39
C LYS A 219 -8.35 -8.66 -23.08
N TYR A 220 -9.60 -8.69 -22.61
CA TYR A 220 -10.68 -9.38 -23.29
C TYR A 220 -11.04 -8.66 -24.59
N GLU A 221 -11.20 -7.34 -24.54
CA GLU A 221 -11.66 -6.53 -25.65
C GLU A 221 -10.62 -6.42 -26.78
N TYR A 222 -9.34 -6.24 -26.42
CA TYR A 222 -8.29 -5.92 -27.38
C TYR A 222 -7.23 -7.00 -27.59
N LEU A 223 -7.09 -7.96 -26.67
CA LEU A 223 -5.98 -8.93 -26.68
C LEU A 223 -6.46 -10.39 -26.70
N GLY A 224 -7.71 -10.66 -27.06
CA GLY A 224 -8.25 -12.01 -27.26
C GLY A 224 -8.33 -12.86 -25.98
N LYS A 225 -8.36 -12.25 -24.79
CA LYS A 225 -8.63 -13.00 -23.55
C LYS A 225 -10.08 -13.52 -23.51
N THR A 226 -10.33 -14.53 -22.70
CA THR A 226 -11.65 -15.16 -22.58
C THR A 226 -12.66 -14.26 -21.88
N LYS A 227 -13.95 -14.38 -22.23
CA LYS A 227 -15.07 -13.69 -21.55
C LYS A 227 -15.10 -13.99 -20.03
N LYS A 228 -14.64 -15.19 -19.61
CA LYS A 228 -14.51 -15.56 -18.21
C LYS A 228 -13.51 -14.62 -17.47
N SER A 229 -12.42 -14.22 -18.14
CA SER A 229 -11.44 -13.29 -17.57
C SER A 229 -12.06 -11.92 -17.30
N ALA A 230 -12.84 -11.39 -18.25
CA ALA A 230 -13.57 -10.11 -18.08
C ALA A 230 -14.60 -10.20 -16.95
N ARG A 231 -15.37 -11.29 -16.88
CA ARG A 231 -16.34 -11.51 -15.80
C ARG A 231 -15.67 -11.55 -14.42
N ASN A 232 -14.54 -12.22 -14.31
CA ASN A 232 -13.77 -12.24 -13.06
C ASN A 232 -13.20 -10.85 -12.71
N GLY A 233 -12.79 -10.06 -13.70
CA GLY A 233 -12.39 -8.67 -13.51
C GLY A 233 -13.54 -7.83 -12.93
N ASN A 234 -14.72 -7.90 -13.53
CA ASN A 234 -15.90 -7.16 -13.04
C ASN A 234 -16.33 -7.58 -11.64
N LEU A 235 -16.26 -8.87 -11.30
CA LEU A 235 -16.53 -9.36 -9.95
C LEU A 235 -15.50 -8.81 -8.94
N GLY A 236 -14.23 -8.76 -9.32
CA GLY A 236 -13.17 -8.16 -8.49
C GLY A 236 -13.42 -6.67 -8.25
N ILE A 237 -13.78 -5.92 -9.29
CA ILE A 237 -14.13 -4.50 -9.17
C ILE A 237 -15.32 -4.32 -8.22
N ALA A 238 -16.41 -5.07 -8.42
CA ALA A 238 -17.59 -4.98 -7.57
C ALA A 238 -17.29 -5.32 -6.10
N ALA A 239 -16.43 -6.30 -5.85
CA ALA A 239 -16.00 -6.67 -4.50
C ALA A 239 -15.17 -5.55 -3.84
N LEU A 240 -14.26 -4.91 -4.57
CA LEU A 240 -13.49 -3.76 -4.09
C LEU A 240 -14.37 -2.56 -3.79
N GLU A 241 -15.32 -2.25 -4.67
CA GLU A 241 -16.29 -1.16 -4.47
C GLU A 241 -17.18 -1.40 -3.25
N ALA A 242 -17.68 -2.62 -3.05
CA ALA A 242 -18.45 -2.98 -1.86
C ALA A 242 -17.63 -2.82 -0.57
N LEU A 243 -16.36 -3.19 -0.59
CA LEU A 243 -15.44 -3.02 0.53
C LEU A 243 -15.12 -1.55 0.80
N ARG A 244 -14.94 -0.74 -0.24
CA ARG A 244 -14.63 0.68 -0.18
C ARG A 244 -15.86 1.54 0.18
N HIS A 245 -17.07 1.01 -0.04
CA HIS A 245 -18.31 1.75 0.13
C HIS A 245 -18.44 2.47 1.48
N PRO A 246 -18.09 1.89 2.66
CA PRO A 246 -18.14 2.61 3.94
C PRO A 246 -17.24 3.85 3.95
N VAL A 247 -16.04 3.78 3.35
CA VAL A 247 -15.08 4.90 3.26
C VAL A 247 -15.66 6.01 2.37
N VAL A 248 -16.12 5.66 1.18
CA VAL A 248 -16.71 6.61 0.23
C VAL A 248 -17.97 7.26 0.83
N SER A 249 -18.82 6.47 1.49
CA SER A 249 -20.04 6.96 2.15
C SER A 249 -19.73 7.94 3.28
N ALA A 250 -18.69 7.67 4.08
CA ALA A 250 -18.27 8.56 5.15
C ALA A 250 -17.72 9.88 4.58
N LEU A 251 -16.84 9.80 3.58
CA LEU A 251 -16.24 10.98 2.94
C LEU A 251 -17.28 11.85 2.21
N LYS A 252 -18.29 11.25 1.56
CA LYS A 252 -19.39 12.00 0.94
C LYS A 252 -20.24 12.79 1.93
N LYS A 253 -20.26 12.41 3.20
CA LYS A 253 -20.96 13.13 4.28
C LYS A 253 -20.11 14.20 4.95
N SER A 254 -18.82 14.22 4.68
CA SER A 254 -17.89 15.22 5.19
C SER A 254 -18.15 16.57 4.52
N LYS A 255 -17.91 17.65 5.27
CA LYS A 255 -17.99 19.02 4.75
C LYS A 255 -16.73 19.47 4.00
N ARG A 256 -15.59 18.83 4.27
CA ARG A 256 -14.26 19.29 3.84
C ARG A 256 -13.49 18.25 3.06
N LEU A 257 -13.69 16.97 3.41
CA LEU A 257 -12.92 15.87 2.86
C LEU A 257 -13.54 15.36 1.56
N HIS A 258 -12.71 15.16 0.57
CA HIS A 258 -13.18 14.74 -0.75
C HIS A 258 -13.05 13.21 -0.91
N PRO A 259 -14.09 12.54 -1.39
CA PRO A 259 -14.01 11.13 -1.74
C PRO A 259 -13.02 10.91 -2.90
N PRO A 260 -12.54 9.67 -3.09
CA PRO A 260 -11.80 9.31 -4.29
C PRO A 260 -12.64 9.55 -5.55
N VAL A 261 -11.97 9.96 -6.62
CA VAL A 261 -12.60 10.07 -7.93
C VAL A 261 -12.76 8.65 -8.47
N HIS A 262 -13.97 8.32 -8.95
CA HIS A 262 -14.17 7.05 -9.65
C HIS A 262 -13.43 7.08 -10.99
N ILE A 263 -12.66 6.04 -11.26
CA ILE A 263 -11.96 5.81 -12.53
C ILE A 263 -12.94 5.16 -13.50
#